data_048e3a5dd066b2d7308da40a6c393ff8
#
_entry.id   048e3a5dd066b2d7308da40a6c393ff8
#
_cell.length_a   1.000
_cell.length_b   1.000
_cell.length_c   1.000
_cell.angle_alpha   90.00
_cell.angle_beta   90.00
_cell.angle_gamma   90.00
#
_symmetry.space_group_name_H-M   'P 1'
#
loop_
_entity.id
_entity.type
_entity.pdbx_description
1 polymer ?
#
loop_
_entity_poly.entity_id
_entity_poly.type
_entity_poly.pdbx_seq_one_letter_code
_entity_poly.pdbx_strand_id
1 'polypeptide(L)'
;MQPEQESELERTRAAFVACFGRRPEHALRAPGRVNLIGEHTDYNEGLVLPCAIDRDTLVLAAPRDDRRVRAVSLQQDPAVEFGLDRLVRAGDWGDYVRGAAAGLAGQGHALAGADLLISSRVPLGSGLSSSAALCVAAALALSRSAGLDLPLRAIAEAAHAGESRFVGVGCGILDPFASALGRRDHALRIDCRDRTALAVPLGAGRAGNDDGNITTR
;
A
#
# COMPACT_ATOMS: atom_id res chain seq x y z
N MET A 1 7.99 -3.10 -16.78
CA MET A 1 7.25 -4.07 -15.96
C MET A 1 7.78 -5.45 -16.29
N GLN A 2 7.92 -6.35 -15.31
CA GLN A 2 8.36 -7.73 -15.57
C GLN A 2 7.24 -8.56 -16.22
N PRO A 3 7.53 -9.57 -17.05
CA PRO A 3 6.49 -10.38 -17.73
C PRO A 3 5.46 -11.01 -16.78
N GLU A 4 5.91 -11.43 -15.59
CA GLU A 4 5.02 -11.97 -14.55
C GLU A 4 4.03 -10.95 -14.02
N GLN A 5 4.48 -9.70 -13.82
CA GLN A 5 3.64 -8.59 -13.36
C GLN A 5 2.60 -8.20 -14.41
N GLU A 6 2.95 -8.30 -15.69
CA GLU A 6 2.02 -8.02 -16.80
C GLU A 6 0.94 -9.09 -16.90
N SER A 7 1.34 -10.36 -16.84
CA SER A 7 0.39 -11.50 -16.81
C SER A 7 -0.53 -11.47 -15.59
N GLU A 8 -0.02 -11.07 -14.41
CA GLU A 8 -0.83 -10.87 -13.22
C GLU A 8 -1.85 -9.74 -13.41
N LEU A 9 -1.40 -8.60 -13.95
CA LEU A 9 -2.27 -7.44 -14.20
C LEU A 9 -3.45 -7.80 -15.09
N GLU A 10 -3.22 -8.53 -16.18
CA GLU A 10 -4.30 -8.93 -17.10
C GLU A 10 -5.28 -9.92 -16.45
N ARG A 11 -4.78 -10.91 -15.70
CA ARG A 11 -5.65 -11.82 -14.93
C ARG A 11 -6.49 -11.07 -13.90
N THR A 12 -5.86 -10.12 -13.18
CA THR A 12 -6.55 -9.35 -12.15
C THR A 12 -7.57 -8.39 -12.77
N ARG A 13 -7.31 -7.83 -13.95
CA ARG A 13 -8.28 -7.03 -14.72
C ARG A 13 -9.51 -7.85 -15.13
N ALA A 14 -9.31 -9.05 -15.61
CA ALA A 14 -10.42 -9.94 -15.96
C ALA A 14 -11.27 -10.28 -14.71
N ALA A 15 -10.63 -10.58 -13.60
CA ALA A 15 -11.32 -10.83 -12.33
C ALA A 15 -12.07 -9.58 -11.83
N PHE A 16 -11.50 -8.39 -11.98
CA PHE A 16 -12.17 -7.13 -11.62
C PHE A 16 -13.48 -6.98 -12.40
N VAL A 17 -13.44 -7.18 -13.72
CA VAL A 17 -14.65 -7.12 -14.56
C VAL A 17 -15.68 -8.16 -14.14
N ALA A 18 -15.25 -9.37 -13.81
CA ALA A 18 -16.15 -10.42 -13.33
C ALA A 18 -16.81 -10.06 -11.98
N CYS A 19 -16.08 -9.43 -11.06
CA CYS A 19 -16.60 -9.05 -9.74
C CYS A 19 -17.50 -7.82 -9.75
N PHE A 20 -17.21 -6.82 -10.60
CA PHE A 20 -17.84 -5.49 -10.54
C PHE A 20 -18.60 -5.10 -11.80
N GLY A 21 -18.55 -5.89 -12.87
CA GLY A 21 -19.27 -5.64 -14.13
C GLY A 21 -18.75 -4.44 -14.93
N ARG A 22 -17.59 -3.88 -14.56
CA ARG A 22 -16.97 -2.72 -15.20
C ARG A 22 -15.44 -2.82 -15.20
N ARG A 23 -14.77 -1.99 -16.00
CA ARG A 23 -13.29 -1.97 -16.03
C ARG A 23 -12.73 -1.14 -14.87
N PRO A 24 -11.55 -1.50 -14.33
CA PRO A 24 -10.84 -0.66 -13.40
C PRO A 24 -10.28 0.58 -14.12
N GLU A 25 -10.23 1.71 -13.41
CA GLU A 25 -9.64 2.97 -13.90
C GLU A 25 -8.20 3.13 -13.42
N HIS A 26 -7.86 2.52 -12.28
CA HIS A 26 -6.54 2.62 -11.67
C HIS A 26 -5.96 1.24 -11.39
N ALA A 27 -4.64 1.13 -11.58
CA ALA A 27 -3.85 -0.05 -11.19
C ALA A 27 -2.65 0.41 -10.35
N LEU A 28 -2.61 0.01 -9.09
CA LEU A 28 -1.67 0.53 -8.10
C LEU A 28 -0.96 -0.63 -7.43
N ARG A 29 0.35 -0.48 -7.21
CA ARG A 29 1.19 -1.51 -6.60
C ARG A 29 1.96 -0.95 -5.42
N ALA A 30 2.11 -1.74 -4.38
CA ALA A 30 2.97 -1.45 -3.24
C ALA A 30 3.76 -2.71 -2.86
N PRO A 31 5.08 -2.65 -2.82
CA PRO A 31 5.94 -3.79 -2.53
C PRO A 31 5.90 -4.17 -1.04
N GLY A 32 6.19 -5.43 -0.75
CA GLY A 32 6.70 -5.83 0.54
C GLY A 32 8.13 -5.33 0.77
N ARG A 33 8.68 -5.60 1.95
CA ARG A 33 10.04 -5.19 2.29
C ARG A 33 10.79 -6.25 3.09
N VAL A 34 12.12 -6.17 3.04
CA VAL A 34 13.02 -6.77 4.03
C VAL A 34 13.74 -5.64 4.76
N ASN A 35 14.07 -5.84 6.04
CA ASN A 35 14.94 -4.92 6.76
C ASN A 35 16.36 -5.47 6.75
N LEU A 36 17.34 -4.65 6.38
CA LEU A 36 18.75 -5.05 6.31
C LEU A 36 19.44 -4.86 7.66
N ILE A 37 19.11 -3.78 8.38
CA ILE A 37 19.63 -3.45 9.70
C ILE A 37 18.72 -2.45 10.42
N GLY A 38 18.74 -2.46 11.76
CA GLY A 38 17.92 -1.59 12.60
C GLY A 38 16.65 -2.27 13.08
N GLU A 39 16.73 -3.56 13.42
CA GLU A 39 15.61 -4.29 14.01
C GLU A 39 15.19 -3.67 15.35
N HIS A 40 13.86 -3.52 15.54
CA HIS A 40 13.25 -2.95 16.74
C HIS A 40 13.65 -1.50 17.09
N THR A 41 14.15 -0.73 16.11
CA THR A 41 14.55 0.66 16.34
C THR A 41 13.54 1.66 15.79
N ASP A 42 12.64 1.26 14.92
CA ASP A 42 11.66 2.14 14.24
C ASP A 42 10.64 2.76 15.20
N TYR A 43 10.17 2.01 16.20
CA TYR A 43 9.29 2.53 17.26
C TYR A 43 10.07 3.13 18.45
N ASN A 44 11.41 3.09 18.41
CA ASN A 44 12.33 3.69 19.38
C ASN A 44 13.09 4.88 18.80
N GLU A 45 12.53 5.55 17.78
CA GLU A 45 13.11 6.74 17.14
C GLU A 45 14.54 6.51 16.60
N GLY A 46 14.85 5.28 16.18
CA GLY A 46 16.16 4.92 15.66
C GLY A 46 16.28 5.04 14.14
N LEU A 47 17.43 4.56 13.63
CA LEU A 47 17.69 4.45 12.20
C LEU A 47 17.37 3.03 11.74
N VAL A 48 16.76 2.91 10.56
CA VAL A 48 16.50 1.64 9.88
C VAL A 48 16.94 1.69 8.43
N LEU A 49 17.24 0.53 7.85
CA LEU A 49 17.69 0.41 6.46
C LEU A 49 16.92 -0.72 5.75
N PRO A 50 15.62 -0.55 5.48
CA PRO A 50 14.86 -1.52 4.70
C PRO A 50 15.15 -1.43 3.21
N CYS A 51 14.77 -2.49 2.50
CA CYS A 51 14.78 -2.60 1.06
C CYS A 51 13.43 -3.12 0.56
N ALA A 52 12.84 -2.47 -0.43
CA ALA A 52 11.65 -2.99 -1.10
C ALA A 52 12.02 -4.27 -1.89
N ILE A 53 11.10 -5.24 -1.90
CA ILE A 53 11.29 -6.51 -2.61
C ILE A 53 10.46 -6.57 -3.89
N ASP A 54 10.70 -7.56 -4.73
CA ASP A 54 9.99 -7.79 -6.00
C ASP A 54 8.59 -8.43 -5.84
N ARG A 55 8.16 -8.65 -4.61
CA ARG A 55 6.81 -9.11 -4.26
C ARG A 55 5.98 -7.91 -3.83
N ASP A 56 4.81 -7.78 -4.41
CA ASP A 56 3.96 -6.60 -4.22
C ASP A 56 2.48 -6.99 -4.01
N THR A 57 1.72 -6.03 -3.57
CA THR A 57 0.26 -6.05 -3.57
C THR A 57 -0.23 -5.12 -4.68
N LEU A 58 -0.98 -5.70 -5.63
CA LEU A 58 -1.69 -4.99 -6.70
C LEU A 58 -3.11 -4.68 -6.23
N VAL A 59 -3.53 -3.43 -6.36
CA VAL A 59 -4.92 -3.01 -6.18
C VAL A 59 -5.42 -2.39 -7.48
N LEU A 60 -6.45 -2.99 -8.06
CA LEU A 60 -7.23 -2.39 -9.12
C LEU A 60 -8.40 -1.63 -8.51
N ALA A 61 -8.66 -0.42 -8.98
CA ALA A 61 -9.69 0.43 -8.42
C ALA A 61 -10.56 1.09 -9.51
N ALA A 62 -11.83 1.28 -9.18
CA ALA A 62 -12.74 2.14 -9.93
C ALA A 62 -13.55 3.00 -8.96
N PRO A 63 -13.67 4.34 -9.17
CA PRO A 63 -14.42 5.21 -8.29
C PRO A 63 -15.92 4.89 -8.33
N ARG A 64 -16.62 5.16 -7.24
CA ARG A 64 -18.09 5.02 -7.09
C ARG A 64 -18.71 6.36 -6.73
N ASP A 65 -19.92 6.60 -7.19
CA ASP A 65 -20.68 7.83 -6.91
C ASP A 65 -21.28 7.84 -5.48
N ASP A 66 -21.37 6.65 -4.84
CA ASP A 66 -21.77 6.53 -3.43
C ASP A 66 -20.51 6.62 -2.53
N ARG A 67 -20.73 6.82 -1.23
CA ARG A 67 -19.66 6.87 -0.24
C ARG A 67 -19.37 5.49 0.37
N ARG A 68 -19.32 4.46 -0.48
CA ARG A 68 -19.09 3.07 -0.06
C ARG A 68 -17.84 2.52 -0.73
N VAL A 69 -17.08 1.74 0.02
CA VAL A 69 -15.95 0.95 -0.50
C VAL A 69 -16.34 -0.51 -0.49
N ARG A 70 -16.24 -1.16 -1.63
CA ARG A 70 -16.35 -2.61 -1.77
C ARG A 70 -14.99 -3.16 -2.16
N ALA A 71 -14.42 -4.02 -1.32
CA ALA A 71 -13.12 -4.62 -1.56
C ALA A 71 -13.22 -6.15 -1.64
N VAL A 72 -12.62 -6.70 -2.69
CA VAL A 72 -12.51 -8.14 -2.92
C VAL A 72 -11.03 -8.49 -2.99
N SER A 73 -10.61 -9.52 -2.27
CA SER A 73 -9.24 -10.05 -2.35
C SER A 73 -9.25 -11.40 -3.06
N LEU A 74 -8.24 -11.65 -3.90
CA LEU A 74 -8.06 -12.96 -4.53
C LEU A 74 -7.46 -14.01 -3.56
N GLN A 75 -6.98 -13.58 -2.39
CA GLN A 75 -6.34 -14.44 -1.39
C GLN A 75 -7.08 -14.50 -0.05
N GLN A 76 -8.08 -13.65 0.17
CA GLN A 76 -8.78 -13.52 1.44
C GLN A 76 -10.30 -13.49 1.24
N ASP A 77 -11.03 -14.20 2.08
CA ASP A 77 -12.49 -14.22 2.11
C ASP A 77 -13.01 -13.77 3.49
N PRO A 78 -14.25 -13.29 3.56
CA PRO A 78 -15.15 -12.88 2.48
C PRO A 78 -14.79 -11.52 1.89
N ALA A 79 -15.46 -11.12 0.79
CA ALA A 79 -15.45 -9.74 0.33
C ALA A 79 -15.98 -8.80 1.43
N VAL A 80 -15.43 -7.59 1.50
CA VAL A 80 -15.81 -6.61 2.52
C VAL A 80 -16.46 -5.39 1.88
N GLU A 81 -17.44 -4.82 2.58
CA GLU A 81 -18.08 -3.58 2.18
C GLU A 81 -18.30 -2.68 3.39
N PHE A 82 -18.03 -1.37 3.25
CA PHE A 82 -18.22 -0.40 4.32
C PHE A 82 -18.47 1.01 3.77
N GLY A 83 -19.14 1.84 4.60
CA GLY A 83 -19.34 3.27 4.31
C GLY A 83 -18.18 4.11 4.84
N LEU A 84 -17.85 5.17 4.12
CA LEU A 84 -16.80 6.14 4.48
C LEU A 84 -17.26 7.15 5.55
N ASP A 85 -18.56 7.25 5.81
CA ASP A 85 -19.10 8.17 6.82
C ASP A 85 -18.84 7.70 8.24
N ARG A 86 -18.68 6.39 8.44
CA ARG A 86 -18.37 5.79 9.72
C ARG A 86 -17.45 4.59 9.56
N LEU A 87 -16.17 4.80 9.81
CA LEU A 87 -15.16 3.74 9.78
C LEU A 87 -15.09 3.06 11.15
N VAL A 88 -15.40 1.75 11.17
CA VAL A 88 -15.40 0.91 12.38
C VAL A 88 -14.67 -0.38 12.08
N ARG A 89 -13.85 -0.86 13.02
CA ARG A 89 -13.20 -2.16 12.93
C ARG A 89 -14.24 -3.29 12.92
N ALA A 90 -14.01 -4.27 12.07
CA ALA A 90 -14.85 -5.47 11.96
C ALA A 90 -14.12 -6.75 12.41
N GLY A 91 -12.80 -6.71 12.60
CA GLY A 91 -11.98 -7.85 12.98
C GLY A 91 -11.67 -8.78 11.79
N ASP A 92 -11.80 -8.28 10.57
CA ASP A 92 -11.51 -8.99 9.33
C ASP A 92 -10.33 -8.36 8.58
N TRP A 93 -9.90 -8.99 7.46
CA TRP A 93 -8.81 -8.49 6.63
C TRP A 93 -9.07 -7.09 6.05
N GLY A 94 -10.34 -6.72 5.88
CA GLY A 94 -10.74 -5.41 5.38
C GLY A 94 -10.43 -4.27 6.35
N ASP A 95 -10.07 -4.56 7.60
CA ASP A 95 -9.65 -3.54 8.55
C ASP A 95 -8.39 -2.81 8.11
N TYR A 96 -7.53 -3.43 7.31
CA TYR A 96 -6.38 -2.74 6.69
C TYR A 96 -6.82 -1.74 5.61
N VAL A 97 -7.88 -2.05 4.85
CA VAL A 97 -8.47 -1.12 3.86
C VAL A 97 -9.23 0.01 4.57
N ARG A 98 -10.01 -0.31 5.62
CA ARG A 98 -10.69 0.68 6.48
C ARG A 98 -9.66 1.58 7.17
N GLY A 99 -8.56 1.00 7.63
CA GLY A 99 -7.44 1.72 8.25
C GLY A 99 -6.79 2.71 7.29
N ALA A 100 -6.53 2.29 6.05
CA ALA A 100 -6.02 3.18 5.00
C ALA A 100 -6.97 4.36 4.75
N ALA A 101 -8.28 4.11 4.67
CA ALA A 101 -9.31 5.15 4.57
C ALA A 101 -9.31 6.08 5.80
N ALA A 102 -9.21 5.51 7.01
CA ALA A 102 -9.16 6.29 8.25
C ALA A 102 -7.90 7.16 8.33
N GLY A 103 -6.76 6.65 7.90
CA GLY A 103 -5.51 7.41 7.84
C GLY A 103 -5.59 8.60 6.90
N LEU A 104 -6.14 8.42 5.69
CA LEU A 104 -6.35 9.51 4.73
C LEU A 104 -7.37 10.54 5.24
N ALA A 105 -8.49 10.08 5.80
CA ALA A 105 -9.50 10.97 6.39
C ALA A 105 -8.92 11.75 7.58
N GLY A 106 -8.06 11.12 8.40
CA GLY A 106 -7.35 11.76 9.51
C GLY A 106 -6.36 12.85 9.07
N GLN A 107 -5.90 12.82 7.81
CA GLN A 107 -5.12 13.89 7.19
C GLN A 107 -6.01 15.00 6.59
N GLY A 108 -7.34 14.91 6.72
CA GLY A 108 -8.28 15.90 6.21
C GLY A 108 -8.72 15.70 4.76
N HIS A 109 -8.39 14.56 4.13
CA HIS A 109 -8.78 14.28 2.76
C HIS A 109 -10.22 13.79 2.66
N ALA A 110 -11.00 14.39 1.75
CA ALA A 110 -12.32 13.90 1.40
C ALA A 110 -12.19 12.70 0.44
N LEU A 111 -12.70 11.53 0.86
CA LEU A 111 -12.66 10.32 0.05
C LEU A 111 -13.95 10.11 -0.72
N ALA A 112 -13.84 9.50 -1.90
CA ALA A 112 -14.95 8.97 -2.68
C ALA A 112 -15.08 7.45 -2.46
N GLY A 113 -16.26 6.90 -2.78
CA GLY A 113 -16.46 5.45 -2.80
C GLY A 113 -15.58 4.79 -3.87
N ALA A 114 -15.28 3.51 -3.70
CA ALA A 114 -14.46 2.75 -4.64
C ALA A 114 -14.80 1.26 -4.64
N ASP A 115 -14.74 0.64 -5.82
CA ASP A 115 -14.60 -0.80 -5.97
C ASP A 115 -13.12 -1.14 -6.05
N LEU A 116 -12.67 -2.06 -5.21
CA LEU A 116 -11.27 -2.48 -5.10
C LEU A 116 -11.14 -3.98 -5.32
N LEU A 117 -10.25 -4.41 -6.21
CA LEU A 117 -9.80 -5.80 -6.30
C LEU A 117 -8.33 -5.89 -5.95
N ILE A 118 -8.01 -6.75 -5.00
CA ILE A 118 -6.69 -6.90 -4.41
C ILE A 118 -6.09 -8.25 -4.82
N SER A 119 -4.87 -8.21 -5.34
CA SER A 119 -4.03 -9.40 -5.59
C SER A 119 -2.68 -9.18 -4.92
N SER A 120 -2.27 -10.06 -4.02
CA SER A 120 -0.99 -9.93 -3.33
C SER A 120 -0.09 -11.12 -3.63
N ARG A 121 1.18 -10.82 -3.96
CA ARG A 121 2.27 -11.79 -4.08
C ARG A 121 3.18 -11.76 -2.85
N VAL A 122 2.93 -10.84 -1.89
CA VAL A 122 3.64 -10.83 -0.62
C VAL A 122 3.04 -11.92 0.27
N PRO A 123 3.83 -12.94 0.67
CA PRO A 123 3.29 -14.04 1.47
C PRO A 123 2.80 -13.55 2.83
N LEU A 124 1.61 -14.01 3.23
CA LEU A 124 1.03 -13.65 4.52
C LEU A 124 1.83 -14.29 5.67
N GLY A 125 2.04 -13.53 6.74
CA GLY A 125 2.71 -14.03 7.95
C GLY A 125 4.20 -14.34 7.80
N SER A 126 4.83 -13.96 6.69
CA SER A 126 6.25 -14.23 6.38
C SER A 126 7.24 -13.20 6.94
N GLY A 127 6.76 -12.17 7.63
CA GLY A 127 7.61 -11.05 8.06
C GLY A 127 8.01 -10.09 6.94
N LEU A 128 7.42 -10.22 5.73
CA LEU A 128 7.72 -9.37 4.56
C LEU A 128 6.78 -8.16 4.42
N SER A 129 6.05 -7.81 5.48
CA SER A 129 5.15 -6.65 5.57
C SER A 129 4.01 -6.66 4.55
N SER A 130 3.31 -7.80 4.44
CA SER A 130 2.12 -7.91 3.58
C SER A 130 1.01 -6.94 4.00
N SER A 131 0.84 -6.67 5.29
CA SER A 131 -0.14 -5.72 5.83
C SER A 131 0.17 -4.28 5.41
N ALA A 132 1.42 -3.84 5.55
CA ALA A 132 1.83 -2.50 5.13
C ALA A 132 1.71 -2.32 3.60
N ALA A 133 2.10 -3.34 2.81
CA ALA A 133 1.91 -3.32 1.36
C ALA A 133 0.43 -3.19 0.99
N LEU A 134 -0.47 -3.89 1.70
CA LEU A 134 -1.91 -3.75 1.51
C LEU A 134 -2.41 -2.36 1.90
N CYS A 135 -2.02 -1.84 3.08
CA CYS A 135 -2.42 -0.49 3.53
C CYS A 135 -1.96 0.60 2.57
N VAL A 136 -0.69 0.53 2.10
CA VAL A 136 -0.14 1.52 1.15
C VAL A 136 -0.85 1.43 -0.20
N ALA A 137 -1.03 0.23 -0.76
CA ALA A 137 -1.74 0.06 -2.04
C ALA A 137 -3.21 0.49 -1.94
N ALA A 138 -3.90 0.19 -0.83
CA ALA A 138 -5.27 0.64 -0.59
C ALA A 138 -5.35 2.17 -0.42
N ALA A 139 -4.42 2.80 0.31
CA ALA A 139 -4.37 4.25 0.45
C ALA A 139 -4.15 4.95 -0.90
N LEU A 140 -3.24 4.42 -1.73
CA LEU A 140 -3.05 4.90 -3.11
C LEU A 140 -4.34 4.78 -3.93
N ALA A 141 -5.00 3.60 -3.87
CA ALA A 141 -6.21 3.34 -4.63
C ALA A 141 -7.36 4.27 -4.22
N LEU A 142 -7.57 4.45 -2.92
CA LEU A 142 -8.60 5.33 -2.39
C LEU A 142 -8.32 6.81 -2.71
N SER A 143 -7.05 7.25 -2.61
CA SER A 143 -6.69 8.62 -2.99
C SER A 143 -6.94 8.88 -4.48
N ARG A 144 -6.52 7.97 -5.37
CA ARG A 144 -6.75 8.10 -6.82
C ARG A 144 -8.24 8.05 -7.17
N SER A 145 -9.01 7.17 -6.54
CA SER A 145 -10.47 7.11 -6.73
C SER A 145 -11.19 8.39 -6.30
N ALA A 146 -10.62 9.14 -5.36
CA ALA A 146 -11.11 10.46 -4.94
C ALA A 146 -10.55 11.63 -5.78
N GLY A 147 -9.79 11.35 -6.86
CA GLY A 147 -9.16 12.38 -7.70
C GLY A 147 -7.98 13.09 -7.03
N LEU A 148 -7.41 12.52 -5.96
CA LEU A 148 -6.30 13.10 -5.21
C LEU A 148 -4.96 12.58 -5.74
N ASP A 149 -4.01 13.50 -5.94
CA ASP A 149 -2.61 13.18 -6.26
C ASP A 149 -1.70 13.50 -5.08
N LEU A 150 -1.69 12.61 -4.10
CA LEU A 150 -0.96 12.79 -2.85
C LEU A 150 0.49 12.36 -3.00
N PRO A 151 1.45 13.07 -2.35
CA PRO A 151 2.83 12.62 -2.24
C PRO A 151 2.91 11.24 -1.57
N LEU A 152 3.84 10.38 -2.04
CA LEU A 152 4.02 9.04 -1.48
C LEU A 152 4.29 9.04 0.03
N ARG A 153 4.93 10.09 0.54
CA ARG A 153 5.13 10.27 1.98
C ARG A 153 3.80 10.41 2.73
N ALA A 154 2.85 11.20 2.21
CA ALA A 154 1.53 11.33 2.82
C ALA A 154 0.76 10.00 2.80
N ILE A 155 0.90 9.23 1.71
CA ILE A 155 0.36 7.87 1.62
C ILE A 155 0.98 6.95 2.67
N ALA A 156 2.31 6.97 2.84
CA ALA A 156 3.00 6.17 3.87
C ALA A 156 2.53 6.52 5.29
N GLU A 157 2.38 7.81 5.58
CA GLU A 157 1.89 8.31 6.86
C GLU A 157 0.42 7.92 7.12
N ALA A 158 -0.44 7.97 6.09
CA ALA A 158 -1.82 7.51 6.17
C ALA A 158 -1.89 5.99 6.43
N ALA A 159 -1.10 5.20 5.70
CA ALA A 159 -1.01 3.76 5.87
C ALA A 159 -0.52 3.38 7.29
N HIS A 160 0.52 4.04 7.78
CA HIS A 160 1.01 3.86 9.15
C HIS A 160 -0.05 4.20 10.21
N ALA A 161 -0.76 5.33 10.05
CA ALA A 161 -1.84 5.69 10.95
C ALA A 161 -2.98 4.67 10.92
N GLY A 162 -3.28 4.12 9.75
CA GLY A 162 -4.24 3.05 9.55
C GLY A 162 -3.86 1.77 10.29
N GLU A 163 -2.64 1.27 10.13
CA GLU A 163 -2.18 0.06 10.82
C GLU A 163 -2.07 0.27 12.33
N SER A 164 -1.41 1.35 12.77
CA SER A 164 -1.08 1.55 14.17
C SER A 164 -2.27 1.99 15.01
N ARG A 165 -3.07 2.95 14.53
CA ARG A 165 -4.15 3.57 15.31
C ARG A 165 -5.50 2.91 15.06
N PHE A 166 -5.81 2.56 13.80
CA PHE A 166 -7.10 1.98 13.45
C PHE A 166 -7.11 0.46 13.64
N VAL A 167 -6.17 -0.27 13.03
CA VAL A 167 -6.08 -1.73 13.20
C VAL A 167 -5.53 -2.10 14.59
N GLY A 168 -4.67 -1.26 15.16
CA GLY A 168 -4.09 -1.48 16.49
C GLY A 168 -2.88 -2.40 16.47
N VAL A 169 -2.17 -2.50 15.34
CA VAL A 169 -0.90 -3.20 15.25
C VAL A 169 0.19 -2.30 15.81
N GLY A 170 0.96 -2.78 16.77
CA GLY A 170 2.10 -2.05 17.35
C GLY A 170 3.28 -2.01 16.38
N CYS A 171 3.18 -1.21 15.33
CA CYS A 171 4.23 -1.06 14.30
C CYS A 171 4.79 0.36 14.25
N GLY A 172 6.07 0.48 13.91
CA GLY A 172 6.71 1.75 13.57
C GLY A 172 6.46 2.17 12.12
N ILE A 173 7.17 3.19 11.68
CA ILE A 173 7.02 3.74 10.32
C ILE A 173 7.78 2.97 9.25
N LEU A 174 8.68 2.05 9.64
CA LEU A 174 9.58 1.33 8.74
C LEU A 174 8.84 0.71 7.54
N ASP A 175 7.81 -0.08 7.83
CA ASP A 175 7.11 -0.90 6.85
C ASP A 175 6.37 -0.07 5.79
N PRO A 176 5.46 0.84 6.17
CA PRO A 176 4.75 1.65 5.19
C PRO A 176 5.66 2.63 4.44
N PHE A 177 6.74 3.14 5.09
CA PHE A 177 7.70 4.00 4.40
C PHE A 177 8.54 3.23 3.38
N ALA A 178 9.02 2.02 3.73
CA ALA A 178 9.74 1.17 2.79
C ALA A 178 8.87 0.76 1.60
N SER A 179 7.60 0.43 1.85
CA SER A 179 6.65 0.07 0.82
C SER A 179 6.32 1.23 -0.12
N ALA A 180 6.11 2.44 0.42
CA ALA A 180 5.72 3.60 -0.37
C ALA A 180 6.89 4.31 -1.06
N LEU A 181 8.06 4.38 -0.40
CA LEU A 181 9.21 5.20 -0.85
C LEU A 181 10.36 4.37 -1.40
N GLY A 182 10.25 3.04 -1.37
CA GLY A 182 11.26 2.12 -1.88
C GLY A 182 11.57 2.36 -3.35
N ARG A 183 12.85 2.24 -3.73
CA ARG A 183 13.34 2.37 -5.11
C ARG A 183 14.05 1.10 -5.53
N ARG A 184 13.97 0.78 -6.81
CA ARG A 184 14.74 -0.33 -7.39
C ARG A 184 16.23 -0.13 -7.15
N ASP A 185 16.93 -1.20 -6.77
CA ASP A 185 18.37 -1.26 -6.54
C ASP A 185 18.87 -0.30 -5.42
N HIS A 186 17.96 0.10 -4.52
CA HIS A 186 18.29 0.94 -3.37
C HIS A 186 17.73 0.36 -2.08
N ALA A 187 18.49 0.50 -1.00
CA ALA A 187 17.96 0.50 0.35
C ALA A 187 17.40 1.89 0.69
N LEU A 188 16.55 1.97 1.69
CA LEU A 188 15.98 3.23 2.15
C LEU A 188 16.46 3.49 3.58
N ARG A 189 17.39 4.44 3.78
CA ARG A 189 17.75 4.87 5.13
C ARG A 189 16.65 5.76 5.68
N ILE A 190 15.97 5.31 6.73
CA ILE A 190 14.92 6.07 7.41
C ILE A 190 15.42 6.47 8.79
N ASP A 191 15.35 7.76 9.12
CA ASP A 191 15.43 8.26 10.48
C ASP A 191 14.00 8.35 11.04
N CYS A 192 13.70 7.51 12.03
CA CYS A 192 12.34 7.38 12.55
C CYS A 192 11.93 8.53 13.49
N ARG A 193 12.89 9.36 13.96
CA ARG A 193 12.61 10.55 14.80
C ARG A 193 11.92 11.65 14.02
N ASP A 194 12.51 12.02 12.88
CA ASP A 194 12.03 13.11 12.02
C ASP A 194 11.31 12.57 10.77
N ARG A 195 11.25 11.24 10.62
CA ARG A 195 10.62 10.52 9.51
C ARG A 195 11.23 10.85 8.14
N THR A 196 12.52 11.21 8.11
CA THR A 196 13.22 11.42 6.86
C THR A 196 13.64 10.10 6.22
N ALA A 197 13.63 10.06 4.89
CA ALA A 197 13.99 8.86 4.12
C ALA A 197 14.95 9.25 2.99
N LEU A 198 16.06 8.51 2.88
CA LEU A 198 17.07 8.71 1.86
C LEU A 198 17.34 7.38 1.14
N ALA A 199 17.23 7.39 -0.18
CA ALA A 199 17.58 6.23 -1.00
C ALA A 199 19.11 6.05 -1.06
N VAL A 200 19.58 4.84 -0.73
CA VAL A 200 21.00 4.46 -0.69
C VAL A 200 21.21 3.36 -1.73
N PRO A 201 22.04 3.55 -2.76
CA PRO A 201 22.30 2.54 -3.78
C PRO A 201 22.85 1.24 -3.19
N LEU A 202 22.33 0.10 -3.63
CA LEU A 202 22.82 -1.23 -3.29
C LEU A 202 23.86 -1.70 -4.35
N GLY A 203 25.12 -1.34 -4.15
CA GLY A 203 26.25 -1.79 -4.99
C GLY A 203 26.55 -0.92 -6.21
N ALA A 204 27.74 -1.11 -6.80
CA ALA A 204 28.20 -0.43 -8.01
C ALA A 204 27.64 -1.16 -9.26
N GLY A 205 26.34 -1.08 -9.50
CA GLY A 205 25.69 -1.65 -10.67
C GLY A 205 24.92 -0.59 -11.44
N ARG A 206 25.57 -0.01 -12.47
CA ARG A 206 25.01 0.87 -13.51
C ARG A 206 24.09 1.98 -13.00
N ALA A 207 24.66 3.20 -12.94
CA ALA A 207 23.87 4.43 -12.96
C ALA A 207 23.04 4.48 -14.26
N GLY A 208 21.87 3.88 -14.24
CA GLY A 208 20.81 4.06 -15.21
C GLY A 208 19.76 4.92 -14.54
N ASN A 209 19.54 6.12 -15.09
CA ASN A 209 18.39 6.96 -14.74
C ASN A 209 17.10 6.18 -15.08
N ASP A 210 16.59 5.44 -14.12
CA ASP A 210 15.22 4.93 -14.17
C ASP A 210 14.56 5.32 -12.87
N ASP A 211 13.71 6.34 -12.96
CA ASP A 211 12.78 6.74 -11.93
C ASP A 211 11.81 5.56 -11.69
N GLY A 212 12.25 4.62 -10.85
CA GLY A 212 11.47 3.46 -10.41
C GLY A 212 10.30 3.91 -9.54
N ASN A 213 9.40 4.63 -10.15
CA ASN A 213 8.19 5.13 -9.54
C ASN A 213 7.15 4.01 -9.46
N ILE A 214 6.39 3.97 -8.37
CA ILE A 214 5.12 3.27 -8.26
C ILE A 214 4.30 3.68 -9.48
N THR A 215 4.13 2.75 -10.43
CA THR A 215 3.51 3.06 -11.71
C THR A 215 2.02 3.26 -11.52
N THR A 216 1.59 4.52 -11.59
CA THR A 216 0.19 4.87 -11.85
C THR A 216 -0.02 4.88 -13.36
N ARG A 217 -0.75 3.93 -13.89
CA ARG A 217 -1.40 4.01 -15.23
C ARG A 217 -2.82 3.51 -15.13
#